data_c6412bf06316a09c87c99ad35bbdcfa6
#
_entry.id   c6412bf06316a09c87c99ad35bbdcfa6
#
_cell.length_a   1.000
_cell.length_b   1.000
_cell.length_c   1.000
_cell.angle_alpha   90.00
_cell.angle_beta   90.00
_cell.angle_gamma   90.00
#
_symmetry.space_group_name_H-M   'P 1'
#
loop_
_entity.id
_entity.type
_entity.pdbx_description
1 polymer ?
#
loop_
_entity_poly.entity_id
_entity_poly.type
_entity_poly.pdbx_seq_one_letter_code
_entity_poly.pdbx_strand_id
1 'polypeptide(L)'
;MTTMTTAIIFHEVRDGAVWAKAWQQGPGSRHELFARIGVKCRNFRDPSDPNSTGVVAEIPDMAKFQELLESDDGLRAMREDGLKVETMRMLVEFTP
;
A
#
# COMPACT_ATOMS: atom_id res chain seq x y z
N MET A 1 -5.99 16.71 -18.38
CA MET A 1 -5.47 15.32 -18.50
C MET A 1 -4.93 14.86 -17.15
N THR A 2 -5.40 13.73 -16.67
CA THR A 2 -4.99 13.22 -15.37
C THR A 2 -3.64 12.54 -15.49
N THR A 3 -2.65 12.99 -14.71
CA THR A 3 -1.32 12.39 -14.70
C THR A 3 -1.26 11.30 -13.64
N MET A 4 -0.91 10.09 -14.06
CA MET A 4 -0.70 8.98 -13.14
C MET A 4 0.64 9.15 -12.42
N THR A 5 0.64 9.01 -11.11
CA THR A 5 1.85 9.04 -10.30
C THR A 5 2.16 7.65 -9.81
N THR A 6 3.41 7.20 -10.00
CA THR A 6 3.87 5.92 -9.45
C THR A 6 4.64 6.18 -8.17
N ALA A 7 4.28 5.46 -7.12
CA ALA A 7 4.96 5.54 -5.82
C ALA A 7 5.45 4.16 -5.40
N ILE A 8 6.56 4.15 -4.67
CA ILE A 8 7.09 2.94 -4.04
C ILE A 8 6.96 3.16 -2.53
N ILE A 9 6.28 2.25 -1.86
CA ILE A 9 6.03 2.37 -0.43
C ILE A 9 6.68 1.18 0.26
N PHE A 10 7.67 1.47 1.10
CA PHE A 10 8.35 0.46 1.91
C PHE A 10 7.78 0.46 3.32
N HIS A 11 7.62 -0.70 3.92
CA HIS A 11 7.18 -0.81 5.30
C HIS A 11 7.52 -2.18 5.87
N GLU A 12 7.77 -2.23 7.15
CA GLU A 12 7.90 -3.49 7.88
C GLU A 12 6.55 -3.84 8.48
N VAL A 13 6.26 -5.12 8.58
CA VAL A 13 5.03 -5.64 9.18
C VAL A 13 5.38 -6.61 10.29
N ARG A 14 4.45 -6.81 11.23
CA ARG A 14 4.65 -7.71 12.36
C ARG A 14 4.63 -9.17 11.93
N ASP A 15 3.81 -9.51 10.94
CA ASP A 15 3.67 -10.87 10.45
C ASP A 15 3.39 -10.81 8.94
N GLY A 16 4.39 -11.17 8.15
CA GLY A 16 4.30 -11.14 6.69
C GLY A 16 3.22 -12.06 6.12
N ALA A 17 2.87 -13.13 6.82
CA ALA A 17 1.80 -14.04 6.37
C ALA A 17 0.44 -13.37 6.50
N VAL A 18 0.20 -12.63 7.58
CA VAL A 18 -1.04 -11.86 7.78
C VAL A 18 -1.15 -10.77 6.73
N TRP A 19 -0.06 -10.03 6.50
CA TRP A 19 -0.01 -8.99 5.48
C TRP A 19 -0.29 -9.56 4.09
N ALA A 20 0.35 -10.67 3.74
CA ALA A 20 0.18 -11.31 2.43
C ALA A 20 -1.27 -11.75 2.21
N LYS A 21 -1.91 -12.28 3.26
CA LYS A 21 -3.30 -12.71 3.18
C LYS A 21 -4.23 -11.52 2.93
N ALA A 22 -3.98 -10.38 3.56
CA ALA A 22 -4.79 -9.17 3.37
C ALA A 22 -4.70 -8.64 1.93
N TRP A 23 -3.57 -8.87 1.27
CA TRP A 23 -3.35 -8.44 -0.11
C TRP A 23 -3.70 -9.51 -1.15
N GLN A 24 -4.11 -10.68 -0.72
CA GLN A 24 -4.53 -11.74 -1.64
C GLN A 24 -5.74 -11.27 -2.43
N GLN A 25 -5.73 -11.49 -3.76
CA GLN A 25 -6.80 -11.06 -4.64
C GLN A 25 -8.14 -11.67 -4.23
N GLY A 26 -9.20 -10.86 -4.35
CA GLY A 26 -10.55 -11.30 -4.05
C GLY A 26 -11.33 -10.30 -3.21
N PRO A 27 -12.59 -10.64 -2.84
CA PRO A 27 -13.42 -9.76 -2.02
C PRO A 27 -12.76 -9.42 -0.68
N GLY A 28 -12.79 -8.14 -0.34
CA GLY A 28 -12.22 -7.66 0.93
C GLY A 28 -10.72 -7.49 0.95
N SER A 29 -10.04 -7.71 -0.19
CA SER A 29 -8.59 -7.53 -0.28
C SER A 29 -8.21 -6.06 -0.23
N ARG A 30 -6.93 -5.79 0.05
CA ARG A 30 -6.40 -4.42 0.01
C ARG A 30 -6.39 -3.87 -1.42
N HIS A 31 -6.25 -4.73 -2.43
CA HIS A 31 -6.42 -4.31 -3.83
C HIS A 31 -7.80 -3.69 -4.07
N GLU A 32 -8.83 -4.29 -3.51
CA GLU A 32 -10.20 -3.80 -3.64
C GLU A 32 -10.39 -2.45 -2.94
N LEU A 33 -9.80 -2.29 -1.76
CA LEU A 33 -9.85 -1.03 -1.03
C LEU A 33 -9.26 0.12 -1.85
N PHE A 34 -8.08 -0.08 -2.43
CA PHE A 34 -7.42 0.94 -3.24
C PHE A 34 -8.08 1.13 -4.60
N ALA A 35 -8.74 0.11 -5.12
CA ALA A 35 -9.47 0.22 -6.39
C ALA A 35 -10.62 1.22 -6.31
N ARG A 36 -11.15 1.51 -5.12
CA ARG A 36 -12.21 2.51 -4.91
C ARG A 36 -11.80 3.90 -5.42
N ILE A 37 -10.52 4.20 -5.40
CA ILE A 37 -9.97 5.49 -5.84
C ILE A 37 -9.09 5.32 -7.07
N GLY A 38 -9.22 4.19 -7.78
CA GLY A 38 -8.49 3.95 -9.03
C GLY A 38 -7.02 3.61 -8.86
N VAL A 39 -6.58 3.32 -7.65
CA VAL A 39 -5.18 2.98 -7.39
C VAL A 39 -4.94 1.51 -7.64
N LYS A 40 -3.90 1.20 -8.43
CA LYS A 40 -3.45 -0.16 -8.71
C LYS A 40 -2.16 -0.42 -7.97
N CYS A 41 -2.10 -1.55 -7.27
CA CYS A 41 -0.96 -1.89 -6.44
C CYS A 41 -0.33 -3.21 -6.87
N ARG A 42 1.00 -3.28 -6.72
CA ARG A 42 1.77 -4.53 -6.84
C ARG A 42 2.54 -4.72 -5.55
N ASN A 43 2.62 -5.95 -5.10
CA ASN A 43 3.20 -6.30 -3.81
C ASN A 43 4.60 -6.88 -3.97
N PHE A 44 5.47 -6.51 -3.06
CA PHE A 44 6.86 -6.96 -3.03
C PHE A 44 7.24 -7.34 -1.62
N ARG A 45 8.12 -8.31 -1.49
CA ARG A 45 8.57 -8.79 -0.20
C ARG A 45 10.02 -9.23 -0.33
N ASP A 46 10.81 -8.94 0.69
CA ASP A 46 12.21 -9.39 0.74
C ASP A 46 12.22 -10.93 0.82
N PRO A 47 12.88 -11.62 -0.12
CA PRO A 47 12.91 -13.09 -0.09
C PRO A 47 13.61 -13.66 1.14
N SER A 48 14.42 -12.86 1.83
CA SER A 48 15.13 -13.27 3.04
C SER A 48 14.44 -12.86 4.33
N ASP A 49 13.45 -11.95 4.24
CA ASP A 49 12.72 -11.45 5.40
C ASP A 49 11.27 -11.19 5.03
N PRO A 50 10.36 -12.12 5.35
CA PRO A 50 8.95 -11.98 4.97
C PRO A 50 8.23 -10.80 5.63
N ASN A 51 8.84 -10.18 6.63
CA ASN A 51 8.26 -9.02 7.32
C ASN A 51 8.73 -7.69 6.72
N SER A 52 9.66 -7.73 5.77
CA SER A 52 10.12 -6.55 5.04
C SER A 52 9.39 -6.50 3.71
N THR A 53 8.49 -5.54 3.56
CA THR A 53 7.51 -5.53 2.46
C THR A 53 7.53 -4.20 1.73
N GLY A 54 6.90 -4.22 0.55
CA GLY A 54 6.74 -3.01 -0.24
C GLY A 54 5.56 -3.12 -1.18
N VAL A 55 5.08 -1.96 -1.60
CA VAL A 55 4.00 -1.84 -2.56
C VAL A 55 4.38 -0.80 -3.59
N VAL A 56 4.20 -1.13 -4.86
CA VAL A 56 4.28 -0.14 -5.93
C VAL A 56 2.85 0.22 -6.29
N ALA A 57 2.51 1.50 -6.20
CA ALA A 57 1.15 1.99 -6.42
C ALA A 57 1.14 2.94 -7.61
N GLU A 58 0.17 2.74 -8.50
CA GLU A 58 -0.13 3.66 -9.59
C GLU A 58 -1.33 4.49 -9.15
N ILE A 59 -1.12 5.79 -8.96
CA ILE A 59 -2.04 6.69 -8.26
C ILE A 59 -2.54 7.77 -9.21
N PRO A 60 -3.84 7.75 -9.59
CA PRO A 60 -4.39 8.80 -10.46
C PRO A 60 -4.61 10.13 -9.75
N ASP A 61 -4.85 10.10 -8.44
CA ASP A 61 -5.12 11.31 -7.65
C ASP A 61 -4.44 11.17 -6.29
N MET A 62 -3.30 11.84 -6.13
CA MET A 62 -2.50 11.74 -4.90
C MET A 62 -3.27 12.26 -3.67
N ALA A 63 -4.10 13.29 -3.84
CA ALA A 63 -4.89 13.83 -2.72
C ALA A 63 -5.87 12.80 -2.19
N LYS A 64 -6.54 12.08 -3.09
CA LYS A 64 -7.47 11.00 -2.70
C LYS A 64 -6.72 9.83 -2.06
N PHE A 65 -5.53 9.53 -2.55
CA PHE A 65 -4.70 8.47 -1.98
C PHE A 65 -4.33 8.80 -0.53
N GLN A 66 -3.87 10.02 -0.28
CA GLN A 66 -3.53 10.46 1.08
C GLN A 66 -4.76 10.48 1.98
N GLU A 67 -5.88 10.95 1.47
CA GLU A 67 -7.15 10.96 2.21
C GLU A 67 -7.56 9.55 2.62
N LEU A 68 -7.42 8.57 1.70
CA LEU A 68 -7.73 7.17 2.02
C LEU A 68 -6.81 6.64 3.12
N LEU A 69 -5.51 6.92 3.05
CA LEU A 69 -4.56 6.46 4.07
C LEU A 69 -4.86 7.04 5.45
N GLU A 70 -5.39 8.25 5.50
CA GLU A 70 -5.74 8.94 6.74
C GLU A 70 -7.16 8.65 7.22
N SER A 71 -7.97 7.98 6.39
CA SER A 71 -9.35 7.65 6.72
C SER A 71 -9.42 6.53 7.76
N ASP A 72 -10.59 6.37 8.38
CA ASP A 72 -10.84 5.29 9.33
C ASP A 72 -10.58 3.92 8.69
N ASP A 73 -11.02 3.74 7.46
CA ASP A 73 -10.82 2.48 6.72
C ASP A 73 -9.33 2.23 6.46
N GLY A 74 -8.60 3.26 6.06
CA GLY A 74 -7.15 3.16 5.80
C GLY A 74 -6.36 2.85 7.06
N LEU A 75 -6.66 3.54 8.14
CA LEU A 75 -5.98 3.34 9.42
C LEU A 75 -6.28 1.94 9.98
N ARG A 76 -7.52 1.49 9.86
CA ARG A 76 -7.91 0.15 10.28
C ARG A 76 -7.18 -0.91 9.46
N ALA A 77 -7.11 -0.73 8.14
CA ALA A 77 -6.41 -1.66 7.26
C ALA A 77 -4.93 -1.80 7.65
N MET A 78 -4.24 -0.68 7.89
CA MET A 78 -2.84 -0.71 8.31
C MET A 78 -2.67 -1.46 9.62
N ARG A 79 -3.59 -1.24 10.56
CA ARG A 79 -3.56 -1.89 11.87
C ARG A 79 -3.77 -3.40 11.75
N GLU A 80 -4.76 -3.81 10.95
CA GLU A 80 -5.07 -5.23 10.71
C GLU A 80 -3.95 -5.94 9.98
N ASP A 81 -3.28 -5.25 9.07
CA ASP A 81 -2.17 -5.81 8.30
C ASP A 81 -0.87 -5.84 9.12
N GLY A 82 -0.88 -5.26 10.30
CA GLY A 82 0.28 -5.25 11.18
C GLY A 82 1.39 -4.33 10.73
N LEU A 83 1.07 -3.26 9.99
CA LEU A 83 2.08 -2.29 9.58
C LEU A 83 2.73 -1.62 10.78
N LYS A 84 4.05 -1.55 10.73
CA LYS A 84 4.83 -0.72 11.65
C LYS A 84 4.94 0.65 11.01
N VAL A 85 4.00 1.54 11.35
CA VAL A 85 3.82 2.83 10.68
C VAL A 85 5.11 3.68 10.71
N GLU A 86 5.87 3.57 11.77
CA GLU A 86 7.14 4.30 11.93
C GLU A 86 8.21 3.87 10.93
N THR A 87 8.04 2.72 10.29
CA THR A 87 8.97 2.22 9.28
C THR A 87 8.54 2.58 7.86
N MET A 88 7.35 3.16 7.70
CA MET A 88 6.83 3.47 6.37
C MET A 88 7.64 4.55 5.70
N ARG A 89 8.02 4.29 4.43
CA ARG A 89 8.77 5.22 3.62
C ARG A 89 8.19 5.22 2.21
N MET A 90 7.89 6.39 1.69
CA MET A 90 7.33 6.52 0.35
C MET A 90 8.25 7.32 -0.55
N LEU A 91 8.51 6.79 -1.73
CA LEU A 91 9.21 7.47 -2.80
C LEU A 91 8.24 7.67 -3.95
N VAL A 92 8.21 8.87 -4.49
CA VAL A 92 7.34 9.23 -5.60
C VAL A 92 8.19 9.42 -6.85
N GLU A 93 7.74 8.86 -7.97
CA GLU A 93 8.44 8.99 -9.24
C GLU A 93 8.60 10.47 -9.61
N PHE A 94 9.79 10.83 -10.09
CA PHE A 94 10.04 12.17 -10.60
C PHE A 94 10.91 12.09 -11.85
N THR A 95 10.83 13.13 -12.67
CA THR A 95 11.66 13.25 -13.86
C THR A 95 12.76 14.27 -13.59
N PRO A 96 14.04 13.85 -13.60
CA PRO A 96 15.16 14.75 -13.36
C PRO A 96 15.26 15.88 -14.37
#